data_27ace983e2cb6d293e24322026b51880
#
_entry.id   27ace983e2cb6d293e24322026b51880
#
_cell.length_a   1.000
_cell.length_b   1.000
_cell.length_c   1.000
_cell.angle_alpha   90.00
_cell.angle_beta   90.00
_cell.angle_gamma   90.00
#
_symmetry.space_group_name_H-M   'P 1'
#
loop_
_entity.id
_entity.type
_entity.pdbx_description
1 polymer ?
#
loop_
_entity_poly.entity_id
_entity_poly.type
_entity_poly.pdbx_seq_one_letter_code
_entity_poly.pdbx_strand_id
1 'polypeptide(L)'
;MAKTHFRGAAAFAAMLAVMGGSVEAAPCGNNSAGFENWKQVFAKEAAARGIGPKGISALMTTTYSGGTIRADRGQKSFKLSLDAFMAKRGAAGIVSKGRSLKAANAALFANIEKRFGVPPGPLLAIWGMETGFGNFTGNANTLSAVATLAYDCRRPEYFTEQLYAALTLVDRGTLSASTRGAMHGEVGQTQFLPKNILLYGTDGEGNGGVNLNAKADALASTANFLKGHGWVRGAGYQPGQPNFAAIQGWNAAGVYQQAIAIIGKRIDG
;
A
#
# COMPACT_ATOMS: atom_id res chain seq x y z
N MET A 1 62.38 46.30 -32.68
CA MET A 1 60.95 46.67 -32.48
C MET A 1 60.08 45.63 -33.20
N ALA A 2 59.55 44.64 -32.49
CA ALA A 2 58.73 43.58 -33.08
C ALA A 2 57.33 43.73 -32.49
N LYS A 3 56.33 43.94 -33.35
CA LYS A 3 54.91 44.02 -33.00
C LYS A 3 54.29 42.59 -33.12
N THR A 4 53.90 42.03 -32.00
CA THR A 4 53.16 40.76 -31.93
C THR A 4 51.66 41.05 -32.02
N HIS A 5 50.96 40.48 -33.02
CA HIS A 5 49.51 40.54 -33.17
C HIS A 5 48.89 39.32 -32.43
N PHE A 6 48.07 39.56 -31.42
CA PHE A 6 47.21 38.57 -30.76
C PHE A 6 45.93 38.43 -31.59
N ARG A 7 45.67 37.24 -32.12
CA ARG A 7 44.41 36.85 -32.73
C ARG A 7 43.53 36.21 -31.65
N GLY A 8 42.46 36.89 -31.26
CA GLY A 8 41.44 36.36 -30.37
C GLY A 8 40.56 35.36 -31.14
N ALA A 9 40.50 34.13 -30.64
CA ALA A 9 39.53 33.12 -31.08
C ALA A 9 38.24 33.28 -30.25
N ALA A 10 37.15 33.65 -30.89
CA ALA A 10 35.80 33.66 -30.28
C ALA A 10 35.24 32.26 -30.27
N ALA A 11 35.08 31.66 -29.06
CA ALA A 11 34.39 30.40 -28.87
C ALA A 11 32.88 30.67 -28.82
N PHE A 12 32.15 30.18 -29.82
CA PHE A 12 30.69 30.14 -29.81
C PHE A 12 30.23 29.01 -28.92
N ALA A 13 29.72 29.32 -27.74
CA ALA A 13 29.02 28.35 -26.87
C ALA A 13 27.56 28.21 -27.37
N ALA A 14 27.27 27.08 -28.02
CA ALA A 14 25.88 26.72 -28.36
C ALA A 14 25.14 26.35 -27.09
N MET A 15 24.26 27.21 -26.58
CA MET A 15 23.29 26.86 -25.55
C MET A 15 22.19 25.97 -26.15
N LEU A 16 22.22 24.67 -25.85
CA LEU A 16 21.08 23.79 -26.07
C LEU A 16 20.00 24.15 -25.03
N ALA A 17 19.00 24.90 -25.45
CA ALA A 17 17.76 25.07 -24.67
C ALA A 17 17.00 23.74 -24.66
N VAL A 18 17.10 23.01 -23.56
CA VAL A 18 16.20 21.89 -23.25
C VAL A 18 14.81 22.50 -23.02
N MET A 19 13.96 22.47 -24.02
CA MET A 19 12.53 22.75 -23.86
C MET A 19 11.93 21.63 -23.00
N GLY A 20 11.93 21.81 -21.68
CA GLY A 20 11.14 21.02 -20.76
C GLY A 20 9.67 21.33 -20.99
N GLY A 21 9.02 20.62 -21.89
CA GLY A 21 7.56 20.65 -22.02
C GLY A 21 6.96 20.18 -20.69
N SER A 22 6.19 21.02 -20.03
CA SER A 22 5.35 20.62 -18.88
C SER A 22 4.40 19.51 -19.37
N VAL A 23 4.59 18.29 -18.89
CA VAL A 23 3.62 17.22 -19.12
C VAL A 23 2.36 17.61 -18.34
N GLU A 24 1.33 17.98 -19.07
CA GLU A 24 0.03 18.31 -18.47
C GLU A 24 -0.53 17.05 -17.78
N ALA A 25 -0.95 17.21 -16.51
CA ALA A 25 -1.48 16.09 -15.72
C ALA A 25 -2.72 15.50 -16.41
N ALA A 26 -2.83 14.18 -16.44
CA ALA A 26 -3.95 13.49 -17.06
C ALA A 26 -5.28 13.86 -16.37
N PRO A 27 -6.28 14.41 -17.07
CA PRO A 27 -7.51 14.90 -16.45
C PRO A 27 -8.33 13.75 -15.85
N CYS A 28 -8.84 13.93 -14.63
CA CYS A 28 -9.72 12.96 -14.00
C CYS A 28 -11.09 12.85 -14.69
N GLY A 29 -11.84 11.78 -14.43
CA GLY A 29 -13.19 11.57 -14.97
C GLY A 29 -14.10 10.86 -13.97
N ASN A 30 -15.41 10.98 -14.20
CA ASN A 30 -16.45 10.43 -13.32
C ASN A 30 -17.16 9.17 -13.88
N ASN A 31 -16.74 8.70 -15.04
CA ASN A 31 -17.27 7.50 -15.72
C ASN A 31 -16.18 6.88 -16.61
N SER A 32 -16.49 5.74 -17.24
CA SER A 32 -15.51 5.00 -18.05
C SER A 32 -15.11 5.66 -19.39
N ALA A 33 -15.84 6.66 -19.89
CA ALA A 33 -15.67 7.14 -21.26
C ALA A 33 -14.28 7.72 -21.57
N GLY A 34 -13.68 8.43 -20.61
CA GLY A 34 -12.36 9.03 -20.76
C GLY A 34 -11.19 8.15 -20.31
N PHE A 35 -11.45 6.97 -19.73
CA PHE A 35 -10.42 6.15 -19.06
C PHE A 35 -9.29 5.70 -20.00
N GLU A 36 -9.61 5.27 -21.21
CA GLU A 36 -8.61 4.81 -22.19
C GLU A 36 -7.68 5.96 -22.63
N ASN A 37 -8.26 7.14 -22.92
CA ASN A 37 -7.46 8.33 -23.24
C ASN A 37 -6.60 8.78 -22.05
N TRP A 38 -7.17 8.78 -20.86
CA TRP A 38 -6.43 9.09 -19.63
C TRP A 38 -5.22 8.18 -19.44
N LYS A 39 -5.35 6.86 -19.67
CA LYS A 39 -4.23 5.92 -19.58
C LYS A 39 -3.07 6.28 -20.51
N GLN A 40 -3.38 6.73 -21.75
CA GLN A 40 -2.36 7.14 -22.71
C GLN A 40 -1.56 8.37 -22.23
N VAL A 41 -2.27 9.35 -21.65
CA VAL A 41 -1.63 10.54 -21.08
C VAL A 41 -0.83 10.17 -19.84
N PHE A 42 -1.44 9.41 -18.92
CA PHE A 42 -0.79 8.95 -17.68
C PHE A 42 0.44 8.07 -17.94
N ALA A 43 0.41 7.22 -18.97
CA ALA A 43 1.57 6.39 -19.35
C ALA A 43 2.81 7.24 -19.71
N LYS A 44 2.60 8.36 -20.43
CA LYS A 44 3.68 9.30 -20.76
C LYS A 44 4.24 9.99 -19.51
N GLU A 45 3.35 10.43 -18.62
CA GLU A 45 3.71 11.01 -17.34
C GLU A 45 4.46 10.00 -16.46
N ALA A 46 3.97 8.76 -16.36
CA ALA A 46 4.61 7.70 -15.58
C ALA A 46 6.00 7.33 -16.13
N ALA A 47 6.16 7.25 -17.46
CA ALA A 47 7.46 7.02 -18.08
C ALA A 47 8.44 8.18 -17.80
N ALA A 48 7.98 9.42 -17.84
CA ALA A 48 8.79 10.59 -17.49
C ALA A 48 9.21 10.60 -16.00
N ARG A 49 8.44 9.95 -15.13
CA ARG A 49 8.78 9.73 -13.69
C ARG A 49 9.63 8.48 -13.45
N GLY A 50 10.06 7.78 -14.51
CA GLY A 50 10.97 6.64 -14.41
C GLY A 50 10.28 5.28 -14.22
N ILE A 51 8.97 5.17 -14.46
CA ILE A 51 8.30 3.87 -14.54
C ILE A 51 8.80 3.14 -15.80
N GLY A 52 9.27 1.92 -15.61
CA GLY A 52 9.85 1.10 -16.67
C GLY A 52 8.81 0.44 -17.60
N PRO A 53 9.29 -0.23 -18.66
CA PRO A 53 8.44 -0.80 -19.70
C PRO A 53 7.42 -1.83 -19.19
N LYS A 54 7.76 -2.63 -18.16
CA LYS A 54 6.85 -3.63 -17.60
C LYS A 54 5.67 -2.94 -16.89
N GLY A 55 5.95 -1.91 -16.09
CA GLY A 55 4.92 -1.11 -15.42
C GLY A 55 4.00 -0.42 -16.43
N ILE A 56 4.57 0.23 -17.44
CA ILE A 56 3.77 0.89 -18.49
C ILE A 56 2.91 -0.13 -19.26
N SER A 57 3.48 -1.27 -19.67
CA SER A 57 2.72 -2.32 -20.32
C SER A 57 1.56 -2.82 -19.45
N ALA A 58 1.80 -3.04 -18.15
CA ALA A 58 0.77 -3.46 -17.21
C ALA A 58 -0.34 -2.40 -17.03
N LEU A 59 0.00 -1.11 -16.99
CA LEU A 59 -0.98 -0.02 -16.98
C LEU A 59 -1.91 -0.11 -18.21
N MET A 60 -1.34 -0.34 -19.39
CA MET A 60 -2.13 -0.39 -20.63
C MET A 60 -3.11 -1.57 -20.68
N THR A 61 -2.89 -2.64 -19.89
CA THR A 61 -3.85 -3.76 -19.76
C THR A 61 -4.99 -3.49 -18.78
N THR A 62 -4.94 -2.42 -18.00
CA THR A 62 -6.01 -2.11 -17.02
C THR A 62 -7.32 -1.74 -17.69
N THR A 63 -8.42 -2.04 -17.00
CA THR A 63 -9.76 -1.71 -17.43
C THR A 63 -10.49 -0.92 -16.34
N TYR A 64 -11.42 -0.02 -16.72
CA TYR A 64 -12.23 0.72 -15.75
C TYR A 64 -13.12 -0.23 -14.94
N SER A 65 -13.03 -0.15 -13.61
CA SER A 65 -13.77 -1.01 -12.68
C SER A 65 -14.96 -0.28 -12.04
N GLY A 66 -16.15 -0.42 -12.62
CA GLY A 66 -17.38 0.09 -12.00
C GLY A 66 -17.68 -0.57 -10.63
N GLY A 67 -17.20 -1.79 -10.38
CA GLY A 67 -17.27 -2.46 -9.07
C GLY A 67 -16.47 -1.72 -8.01
N THR A 68 -15.25 -1.30 -8.34
CA THR A 68 -14.37 -0.48 -7.50
C THR A 68 -15.04 0.84 -7.10
N ILE A 69 -15.61 1.55 -8.07
CA ILE A 69 -16.32 2.82 -7.81
C ILE A 69 -17.51 2.62 -6.87
N ARG A 70 -18.31 1.56 -7.08
CA ARG A 70 -19.44 1.25 -6.16
C ARG A 70 -18.95 0.93 -4.76
N ALA A 71 -17.89 0.16 -4.60
CA ALA A 71 -17.31 -0.17 -3.31
C ALA A 71 -16.77 1.08 -2.60
N ASP A 72 -16.04 1.95 -3.33
CA ASP A 72 -15.46 3.18 -2.80
C ASP A 72 -16.53 4.17 -2.28
N ARG A 73 -17.66 4.28 -2.98
CA ARG A 73 -18.78 5.16 -2.59
C ARG A 73 -19.71 4.53 -1.58
N GLY A 74 -19.66 3.20 -1.38
CA GLY A 74 -20.55 2.43 -0.51
C GLY A 74 -20.08 2.23 0.94
N GLN A 75 -18.93 2.74 1.33
CA GLN A 75 -18.36 2.52 2.68
C GLN A 75 -19.18 3.20 3.79
N LYS A 76 -19.90 2.42 4.63
CA LYS A 76 -20.73 2.91 5.73
C LYS A 76 -20.33 2.37 7.12
N SER A 77 -19.32 1.51 7.21
CA SER A 77 -19.05 0.71 8.41
C SER A 77 -18.47 1.47 9.62
N PHE A 78 -17.96 2.68 9.42
CA PHE A 78 -17.23 3.42 10.46
C PHE A 78 -18.12 4.31 11.35
N LYS A 79 -19.44 4.23 11.19
CA LYS A 79 -20.43 4.94 12.02
C LYS A 79 -20.95 4.09 13.19
N LEU A 80 -20.47 2.87 13.37
CA LEU A 80 -20.89 1.97 14.44
C LEU A 80 -20.22 2.34 15.75
N SER A 81 -20.89 2.06 16.88
CA SER A 81 -20.25 2.04 18.20
C SER A 81 -19.16 0.96 18.22
N LEU A 82 -18.20 1.07 19.15
CA LEU A 82 -17.12 0.10 19.28
C LEU A 82 -17.65 -1.33 19.49
N ASP A 83 -18.62 -1.50 20.39
CA ASP A 83 -19.20 -2.82 20.67
C ASP A 83 -19.91 -3.40 19.44
N ALA A 84 -20.70 -2.61 18.73
CA ALA A 84 -21.37 -3.03 17.51
C ALA A 84 -20.36 -3.37 16.41
N PHE A 85 -19.27 -2.60 16.31
CA PHE A 85 -18.18 -2.87 15.36
C PHE A 85 -17.45 -4.18 15.70
N MET A 86 -17.08 -4.38 16.96
CA MET A 86 -16.43 -5.58 17.46
C MET A 86 -17.29 -6.83 17.23
N ALA A 87 -18.59 -6.75 17.55
CA ALA A 87 -19.54 -7.83 17.31
C ALA A 87 -19.68 -8.15 15.82
N LYS A 88 -19.84 -7.13 14.98
CA LYS A 88 -19.94 -7.28 13.51
C LYS A 88 -18.69 -7.91 12.90
N ARG A 89 -17.50 -7.60 13.44
CA ARG A 89 -16.22 -8.17 13.00
C ARG A 89 -15.94 -9.56 13.57
N GLY A 90 -16.79 -10.08 14.46
CA GLY A 90 -16.59 -11.38 15.08
C GLY A 90 -15.38 -11.42 16.01
N ALA A 91 -15.14 -10.35 16.78
CA ALA A 91 -13.95 -10.17 17.60
C ALA A 91 -13.63 -11.35 18.53
N ALA A 92 -14.65 -11.98 19.13
CA ALA A 92 -14.46 -13.18 19.97
C ALA A 92 -13.81 -14.35 19.19
N GLY A 93 -14.29 -14.59 17.97
CA GLY A 93 -13.71 -15.61 17.08
C GLY A 93 -12.28 -15.26 16.65
N ILE A 94 -12.02 -13.98 16.37
CA ILE A 94 -10.65 -13.49 16.05
C ILE A 94 -9.70 -13.73 17.22
N VAL A 95 -10.12 -13.42 18.46
CA VAL A 95 -9.32 -13.67 19.67
C VAL A 95 -9.03 -15.16 19.83
N SER A 96 -10.06 -16.02 19.77
CA SER A 96 -9.90 -17.46 19.93
C SER A 96 -8.96 -18.05 18.87
N LYS A 97 -9.21 -17.76 17.59
CA LYS A 97 -8.38 -18.24 16.47
C LYS A 97 -6.96 -17.62 16.54
N GLY A 98 -6.85 -16.34 16.90
CA GLY A 98 -5.57 -15.65 17.05
C GLY A 98 -4.68 -16.30 18.11
N ARG A 99 -5.22 -16.67 19.26
CA ARG A 99 -4.48 -17.41 20.31
C ARG A 99 -3.95 -18.75 19.79
N SER A 100 -4.79 -19.50 19.08
CA SER A 100 -4.36 -20.77 18.48
C SER A 100 -3.26 -20.58 17.43
N LEU A 101 -3.38 -19.54 16.58
CA LEU A 101 -2.37 -19.22 15.57
C LEU A 101 -1.08 -18.70 16.18
N LYS A 102 -1.14 -17.92 17.28
CA LYS A 102 0.03 -17.49 18.06
C LYS A 102 0.84 -18.69 18.53
N ALA A 103 0.18 -19.67 19.15
CA ALA A 103 0.83 -20.88 19.62
C ALA A 103 1.41 -21.73 18.47
N ALA A 104 0.61 -21.96 17.42
CA ALA A 104 1.01 -22.79 16.28
C ALA A 104 2.14 -22.17 15.43
N ASN A 105 2.38 -20.86 15.53
CA ASN A 105 3.42 -20.14 14.78
C ASN A 105 4.38 -19.38 15.71
N ALA A 106 4.65 -19.92 16.90
CA ALA A 106 5.45 -19.25 17.92
C ALA A 106 6.83 -18.79 17.42
N ALA A 107 7.54 -19.63 16.66
CA ALA A 107 8.84 -19.30 16.09
C ALA A 107 8.78 -18.11 15.09
N LEU A 108 7.75 -18.06 14.23
CA LEU A 108 7.54 -16.95 13.32
C LEU A 108 7.31 -15.64 14.08
N PHE A 109 6.41 -15.65 15.08
CA PHE A 109 6.13 -14.45 15.86
C PHE A 109 7.31 -14.00 16.70
N ALA A 110 8.09 -14.94 17.29
CA ALA A 110 9.32 -14.61 18.00
C ALA A 110 10.37 -13.93 17.07
N ASN A 111 10.50 -14.42 15.84
CA ASN A 111 11.38 -13.79 14.84
C ASN A 111 10.88 -12.37 14.48
N ILE A 112 9.59 -12.19 14.19
CA ILE A 112 9.01 -10.88 13.86
C ILE A 112 9.19 -9.91 15.04
N GLU A 113 8.88 -10.32 16.25
CA GLU A 113 9.05 -9.49 17.46
C GLU A 113 10.53 -9.13 17.69
N LYS A 114 11.46 -10.08 17.48
CA LYS A 114 12.89 -9.81 17.53
C LYS A 114 13.33 -8.77 16.50
N ARG A 115 12.81 -8.80 15.27
CA ARG A 115 13.21 -7.89 14.19
C ARG A 115 12.58 -6.51 14.32
N PHE A 116 11.29 -6.45 14.67
CA PHE A 116 10.49 -5.22 14.58
C PHE A 116 10.02 -4.68 15.93
N GLY A 117 10.08 -5.47 17.00
CA GLY A 117 9.62 -5.10 18.33
C GLY A 117 8.11 -5.16 18.51
N VAL A 118 7.37 -5.68 17.55
CA VAL A 118 5.91 -5.75 17.54
C VAL A 118 5.48 -7.14 18.03
N PRO A 119 4.69 -7.24 19.13
CA PRO A 119 4.22 -8.53 19.65
C PRO A 119 3.14 -9.14 18.72
N PRO A 120 2.80 -10.42 18.91
CA PRO A 120 1.84 -11.13 18.05
C PRO A 120 0.45 -10.53 18.01
N GLY A 121 -0.04 -9.98 19.14
CA GLY A 121 -1.43 -9.55 19.30
C GLY A 121 -1.91 -8.56 18.26
N PRO A 122 -1.28 -7.38 18.07
CA PRO A 122 -1.67 -6.42 17.04
C PRO A 122 -1.64 -7.00 15.64
N LEU A 123 -0.65 -7.82 15.32
CA LEU A 123 -0.51 -8.45 14.00
C LEU A 123 -1.66 -9.42 13.72
N LEU A 124 -2.00 -10.25 14.69
CA LEU A 124 -3.11 -11.20 14.61
C LEU A 124 -4.47 -10.51 14.60
N ALA A 125 -4.62 -9.40 15.32
CA ALA A 125 -5.83 -8.59 15.30
C ALA A 125 -6.05 -7.98 13.90
N ILE A 126 -5.03 -7.39 13.30
CA ILE A 126 -5.06 -6.86 11.94
C ILE A 126 -5.37 -7.98 10.95
N TRP A 127 -4.61 -9.07 10.96
CA TRP A 127 -4.79 -10.19 10.04
C TRP A 127 -6.19 -10.81 10.12
N GLY A 128 -6.72 -10.96 11.35
CA GLY A 128 -8.08 -11.45 11.57
C GLY A 128 -9.16 -10.51 11.04
N MET A 129 -9.02 -9.19 11.27
CA MET A 129 -10.00 -8.21 10.84
C MET A 129 -9.95 -7.90 9.34
N GLU A 130 -8.78 -7.96 8.72
CA GLU A 130 -8.64 -7.66 7.28
C GLU A 130 -9.17 -8.80 6.42
N THR A 131 -8.72 -10.03 6.68
CA THR A 131 -8.96 -11.14 5.75
C THR A 131 -9.47 -12.42 6.42
N GLY A 132 -9.82 -12.40 7.71
CA GLY A 132 -10.15 -13.62 8.43
C GLY A 132 -8.99 -14.63 8.42
N PHE A 133 -7.77 -14.12 8.66
CA PHE A 133 -6.52 -14.90 8.63
C PHE A 133 -6.18 -15.48 7.25
N GLY A 134 -6.32 -14.65 6.22
CA GLY A 134 -5.95 -14.99 4.85
C GLY A 134 -7.04 -15.68 4.02
N ASN A 135 -8.25 -15.88 4.57
CA ASN A 135 -9.32 -16.57 3.86
C ASN A 135 -10.01 -15.70 2.80
N PHE A 136 -9.96 -14.36 2.95
CA PHE A 136 -10.72 -13.42 2.10
C PHE A 136 -9.82 -12.27 1.62
N THR A 137 -8.90 -12.54 0.70
CA THR A 137 -7.94 -11.54 0.19
C THR A 137 -8.50 -10.70 -0.97
N GLY A 138 -9.70 -11.02 -1.46
CA GLY A 138 -10.32 -10.38 -2.61
C GLY A 138 -9.94 -11.03 -3.95
N ASN A 139 -10.68 -10.66 -5.02
CA ASN A 139 -10.46 -11.19 -6.36
C ASN A 139 -10.55 -10.11 -7.45
N ALA A 140 -10.51 -8.82 -7.08
CA ALA A 140 -10.45 -7.73 -8.05
C ALA A 140 -9.04 -7.65 -8.66
N ASN A 141 -8.93 -7.21 -9.91
CA ASN A 141 -7.61 -6.90 -10.47
C ASN A 141 -7.07 -5.63 -9.80
N THR A 142 -5.96 -5.76 -9.08
CA THR A 142 -5.35 -4.69 -8.28
C THR A 142 -5.01 -3.46 -9.11
N LEU A 143 -4.36 -3.64 -10.27
CA LEU A 143 -3.97 -2.52 -11.11
C LEU A 143 -5.18 -1.79 -11.70
N SER A 144 -6.20 -2.54 -12.17
CA SER A 144 -7.44 -1.94 -12.68
C SER A 144 -8.19 -1.18 -11.58
N ALA A 145 -8.23 -1.70 -10.35
CA ALA A 145 -8.85 -1.02 -9.23
C ALA A 145 -8.14 0.30 -8.90
N VAL A 146 -6.80 0.26 -8.74
CA VAL A 146 -6.00 1.45 -8.42
C VAL A 146 -6.03 2.47 -9.57
N ALA A 147 -5.91 2.04 -10.83
CA ALA A 147 -5.99 2.93 -12.00
C ALA A 147 -7.36 3.59 -12.11
N THR A 148 -8.45 2.84 -11.84
CA THR A 148 -9.80 3.40 -11.81
C THR A 148 -9.94 4.50 -10.76
N LEU A 149 -9.40 4.30 -9.56
CA LEU A 149 -9.45 5.28 -8.47
C LEU A 149 -8.50 6.46 -8.67
N ALA A 150 -7.37 6.26 -9.37
CA ALA A 150 -6.49 7.35 -9.78
C ALA A 150 -7.13 8.23 -10.86
N TYR A 151 -7.94 7.64 -11.72
CA TYR A 151 -8.72 8.37 -12.71
C TYR A 151 -9.96 9.06 -12.13
N ASP A 152 -10.59 8.50 -11.08
CA ASP A 152 -11.82 9.06 -10.48
C ASP A 152 -11.55 10.42 -9.80
N CYS A 153 -12.37 11.44 -10.10
CA CYS A 153 -12.18 12.81 -9.61
C CYS A 153 -12.40 12.98 -8.10
N ARG A 154 -12.75 11.94 -7.36
CA ARG A 154 -13.02 12.04 -5.92
C ARG A 154 -11.75 12.16 -5.07
N ARG A 155 -10.70 11.39 -5.39
CA ARG A 155 -9.42 11.36 -4.64
C ARG A 155 -8.25 11.05 -5.58
N PRO A 156 -8.11 11.76 -6.72
CA PRO A 156 -7.15 11.39 -7.75
C PRO A 156 -5.70 11.43 -7.24
N GLU A 157 -5.32 12.44 -6.46
CA GLU A 157 -3.94 12.60 -5.98
C GLU A 157 -3.51 11.40 -5.12
N TYR A 158 -4.37 10.98 -4.19
CA TYR A 158 -4.08 9.85 -3.31
C TYR A 158 -3.87 8.55 -4.10
N PHE A 159 -4.76 8.26 -5.06
CA PHE A 159 -4.66 7.03 -5.84
C PHE A 159 -3.64 7.09 -6.98
N THR A 160 -3.29 8.27 -7.45
CA THR A 160 -2.16 8.48 -8.36
C THR A 160 -0.85 8.01 -7.72
N GLU A 161 -0.60 8.35 -6.46
CA GLU A 161 0.55 7.85 -5.70
C GLU A 161 0.52 6.33 -5.50
N GLN A 162 -0.66 5.75 -5.28
CA GLN A 162 -0.82 4.28 -5.22
C GLN A 162 -0.52 3.63 -6.57
N LEU A 163 -0.93 4.27 -7.68
CA LEU A 163 -0.70 3.76 -9.02
C LEU A 163 0.79 3.80 -9.38
N TYR A 164 1.50 4.89 -9.12
CA TYR A 164 2.96 4.93 -9.32
C TYR A 164 3.68 3.82 -8.53
N ALA A 165 3.29 3.63 -7.27
CA ALA A 165 3.84 2.55 -6.46
C ALA A 165 3.53 1.16 -7.04
N ALA A 166 2.29 0.94 -7.51
CA ALA A 166 1.89 -0.33 -8.13
C ALA A 166 2.69 -0.62 -9.39
N LEU A 167 2.87 0.36 -10.27
CA LEU A 167 3.66 0.23 -11.50
C LEU A 167 5.15 -0.03 -11.20
N THR A 168 5.71 0.66 -10.20
CA THR A 168 7.08 0.40 -9.72
C THR A 168 7.23 -1.03 -9.20
N LEU A 169 6.23 -1.55 -8.46
CA LEU A 169 6.25 -2.92 -7.95
C LEU A 169 6.13 -3.95 -9.07
N VAL A 170 5.44 -3.63 -10.16
CA VAL A 170 5.42 -4.48 -11.37
C VAL A 170 6.78 -4.51 -12.05
N ASP A 171 7.44 -3.37 -12.21
CA ASP A 171 8.79 -3.33 -12.77
C ASP A 171 9.78 -4.17 -11.96
N ARG A 172 9.65 -4.17 -10.63
CA ARG A 172 10.47 -4.97 -9.70
C ARG A 172 10.07 -6.44 -9.62
N GLY A 173 8.93 -6.83 -10.21
CA GLY A 173 8.43 -8.20 -10.17
C GLY A 173 7.72 -8.59 -8.86
N THR A 174 7.51 -7.66 -7.94
CA THR A 174 6.74 -7.90 -6.70
C THR A 174 5.24 -8.04 -6.97
N LEU A 175 4.72 -7.25 -7.92
CA LEU A 175 3.37 -7.38 -8.45
C LEU A 175 3.41 -7.73 -9.94
N SER A 176 2.26 -8.11 -10.49
CA SER A 176 2.08 -8.37 -11.92
C SER A 176 0.78 -7.75 -12.43
N ALA A 177 0.60 -7.66 -13.74
CA ALA A 177 -0.67 -7.23 -14.36
C ALA A 177 -1.87 -8.09 -13.93
N SER A 178 -1.65 -9.35 -13.53
CA SER A 178 -2.68 -10.28 -13.08
C SER A 178 -2.88 -10.30 -11.57
N THR A 179 -2.15 -9.52 -10.78
CA THR A 179 -2.27 -9.47 -9.31
C THR A 179 -3.71 -9.20 -8.89
N ARG A 180 -4.21 -10.02 -7.96
CA ARG A 180 -5.56 -9.94 -7.39
C ARG A 180 -5.52 -9.44 -5.96
N GLY A 181 -6.59 -8.72 -5.57
CA GLY A 181 -6.75 -8.17 -4.24
C GLY A 181 -8.16 -7.67 -3.98
N ALA A 182 -8.34 -6.79 -3.00
CA ALA A 182 -9.64 -6.22 -2.72
C ALA A 182 -10.03 -5.10 -3.70
N MET A 183 -11.23 -4.55 -3.51
CA MET A 183 -11.88 -3.67 -4.48
C MET A 183 -11.22 -2.30 -4.65
N HIS A 184 -10.37 -1.86 -3.73
CA HIS A 184 -9.62 -0.60 -3.85
C HIS A 184 -8.14 -0.82 -4.21
N GLY A 185 -7.77 -2.08 -4.51
CA GLY A 185 -6.41 -2.45 -4.91
C GLY A 185 -5.51 -2.89 -3.77
N GLU A 186 -6.07 -3.16 -2.59
CA GLU A 186 -5.35 -3.75 -1.47
C GLU A 186 -4.93 -5.19 -1.81
N VAL A 187 -3.72 -5.58 -1.38
CA VAL A 187 -3.09 -6.86 -1.72
C VAL A 187 -2.77 -7.68 -0.48
N GLY A 188 -2.97 -8.98 -0.59
CA GLY A 188 -2.45 -9.97 0.35
C GLY A 188 -3.23 -10.10 1.64
N GLN A 189 -2.65 -10.86 2.57
CA GLN A 189 -3.35 -11.32 3.77
C GLN A 189 -3.64 -10.21 4.79
N THR A 190 -2.92 -9.09 4.74
CA THR A 190 -3.13 -7.92 5.61
C THR A 190 -3.54 -6.66 4.83
N GLN A 191 -3.92 -6.82 3.55
CA GLN A 191 -4.58 -5.79 2.74
C GLN A 191 -3.76 -4.49 2.58
N PHE A 192 -2.51 -4.64 2.15
CA PHE A 192 -1.64 -3.50 1.86
C PHE A 192 -2.03 -2.81 0.55
N LEU A 193 -2.15 -1.49 0.58
CA LEU A 193 -2.12 -0.68 -0.63
C LEU A 193 -0.70 -0.65 -1.25
N PRO A 194 -0.57 -0.47 -2.56
CA PRO A 194 0.72 -0.56 -3.26
C PRO A 194 1.83 0.32 -2.67
N LYS A 195 1.54 1.55 -2.26
CA LYS A 195 2.54 2.43 -1.64
C LYS A 195 3.08 1.85 -0.33
N ASN A 196 2.23 1.20 0.44
CA ASN A 196 2.66 0.55 1.68
C ASN A 196 3.48 -0.71 1.40
N ILE A 197 3.20 -1.45 0.31
CA ILE A 197 4.06 -2.56 -0.12
C ILE A 197 5.45 -2.03 -0.48
N LEU A 198 5.52 -0.94 -1.24
CA LEU A 198 6.78 -0.34 -1.67
C LEU A 198 7.64 0.14 -0.50
N LEU A 199 7.01 0.70 0.54
CA LEU A 199 7.70 1.28 1.70
C LEU A 199 8.02 0.26 2.79
N TYR A 200 7.13 -0.70 3.03
CA TYR A 200 7.18 -1.58 4.21
C TYR A 200 7.19 -3.06 3.87
N GLY A 201 7.00 -3.44 2.60
CA GLY A 201 7.08 -4.83 2.16
C GLY A 201 8.40 -5.46 2.57
N THR A 202 8.32 -6.63 3.19
CA THR A 202 9.48 -7.29 3.82
C THR A 202 9.38 -8.78 3.60
N ASP A 203 10.50 -9.37 3.17
CA ASP A 203 10.70 -10.81 3.14
C ASP A 203 10.73 -11.35 4.57
N GLY A 204 9.67 -12.04 4.95
CA GLY A 204 9.50 -12.68 6.25
C GLY A 204 9.95 -14.14 6.27
N GLU A 205 10.06 -14.76 5.08
CA GLU A 205 10.48 -16.15 4.88
C GLU A 205 11.98 -16.29 4.64
N GLY A 206 12.65 -15.23 4.18
CA GLY A 206 14.07 -15.25 3.82
C GLY A 206 14.33 -15.87 2.46
N ASN A 207 13.37 -15.82 1.55
CA ASN A 207 13.44 -16.39 0.19
C ASN A 207 13.88 -15.40 -0.90
N GLY A 208 14.17 -14.14 -0.53
CA GLY A 208 14.67 -13.09 -1.41
C GLY A 208 13.57 -12.28 -2.12
N GLY A 209 12.29 -12.52 -1.84
CA GLY A 209 11.17 -11.81 -2.43
C GLY A 209 10.13 -11.35 -1.39
N VAL A 210 9.17 -10.53 -1.81
CA VAL A 210 8.02 -10.12 -0.99
C VAL A 210 6.74 -10.63 -1.64
N ASN A 211 6.05 -11.54 -0.97
CA ASN A 211 4.76 -12.08 -1.38
C ASN A 211 3.73 -11.92 -0.27
N LEU A 212 2.90 -10.90 -0.32
CA LEU A 212 1.90 -10.63 0.73
C LEU A 212 0.76 -11.67 0.79
N ASN A 213 0.70 -12.65 -0.13
CA ASN A 213 -0.13 -13.83 0.01
C ASN A 213 0.54 -14.91 0.86
N ALA A 214 1.84 -14.84 1.09
CA ALA A 214 2.56 -15.65 2.06
C ALA A 214 2.38 -15.05 3.47
N LYS A 215 2.01 -15.90 4.42
CA LYS A 215 1.73 -15.50 5.81
C LYS A 215 2.90 -14.76 6.47
N ALA A 216 4.11 -15.28 6.31
CA ALA A 216 5.28 -14.71 6.97
C ALA A 216 5.62 -13.32 6.44
N ASP A 217 5.56 -13.13 5.11
CA ASP A 217 5.80 -11.82 4.49
C ASP A 217 4.72 -10.80 4.86
N ALA A 218 3.44 -11.21 4.85
CA ALA A 218 2.34 -10.33 5.22
C ALA A 218 2.48 -9.84 6.67
N LEU A 219 2.75 -10.75 7.62
CA LEU A 219 2.89 -10.40 9.03
C LEU A 219 4.17 -9.61 9.32
N ALA A 220 5.30 -9.96 8.68
CA ALA A 220 6.55 -9.22 8.79
C ALA A 220 6.42 -7.80 8.20
N SER A 221 5.75 -7.66 7.05
CA SER A 221 5.46 -6.35 6.45
C SER A 221 4.55 -5.50 7.34
N THR A 222 3.53 -6.10 7.97
CA THR A 222 2.66 -5.42 8.93
C THR A 222 3.45 -4.93 10.15
N ALA A 223 4.35 -5.76 10.68
CA ALA A 223 5.22 -5.36 11.78
C ALA A 223 6.19 -4.22 11.36
N ASN A 224 6.74 -4.30 10.15
CA ASN A 224 7.59 -3.26 9.59
C ASN A 224 6.82 -1.93 9.38
N PHE A 225 5.56 -2.00 8.94
CA PHE A 225 4.68 -0.84 8.86
C PHE A 225 4.49 -0.19 10.23
N LEU A 226 4.12 -0.96 11.26
CA LEU A 226 3.92 -0.43 12.61
C LEU A 226 5.21 0.18 13.16
N LYS A 227 6.37 -0.48 12.94
CA LYS A 227 7.68 0.07 13.30
C LYS A 227 7.97 1.39 12.59
N GLY A 228 7.70 1.48 11.28
CA GLY A 228 7.85 2.71 10.49
C GLY A 228 6.94 3.85 10.94
N HIS A 229 5.83 3.53 11.64
CA HIS A 229 4.91 4.49 12.26
C HIS A 229 5.20 4.72 13.75
N GLY A 230 6.41 4.45 14.21
CA GLY A 230 6.88 4.82 15.56
C GLY A 230 6.63 3.77 16.64
N TRP A 231 6.43 2.49 16.29
CA TRP A 231 6.31 1.44 17.29
C TRP A 231 7.58 1.29 18.14
N VAL A 232 7.43 1.38 19.46
CA VAL A 232 8.49 1.24 20.46
C VAL A 232 8.38 -0.13 21.12
N ARG A 233 9.44 -0.93 21.06
CA ARG A 233 9.51 -2.25 21.69
C ARG A 233 9.20 -2.18 23.19
N GLY A 234 8.31 -3.05 23.65
CA GLY A 234 7.96 -3.17 25.07
C GLY A 234 7.00 -2.08 25.58
N ALA A 235 6.72 -1.03 24.82
CA ALA A 235 5.72 -0.05 25.21
C ALA A 235 4.30 -0.57 24.97
N GLY A 236 3.33 -0.06 25.75
CA GLY A 236 1.93 -0.41 25.61
C GLY A 236 1.29 0.16 24.34
N TYR A 237 0.20 -0.47 23.87
CA TYR A 237 -0.50 -0.10 22.63
C TYR A 237 -2.01 0.10 22.79
N GLN A 238 -2.50 0.23 24.02
CA GLN A 238 -3.89 0.63 24.26
C GLN A 238 -4.10 2.14 24.03
N PRO A 239 -5.34 2.62 23.87
CA PRO A 239 -5.60 4.05 23.78
C PRO A 239 -4.89 4.85 24.89
N GLY A 240 -4.19 5.91 24.52
CA GLY A 240 -3.36 6.71 25.44
C GLY A 240 -1.95 6.18 25.70
N GLN A 241 -1.60 4.99 25.21
CA GLN A 241 -0.24 4.43 25.34
C GLN A 241 0.61 4.73 24.09
N PRO A 242 1.96 4.69 24.19
CA PRO A 242 2.86 5.17 23.13
C PRO A 242 2.63 4.53 21.75
N ASN A 243 2.41 3.21 21.70
CA ASN A 243 2.25 2.50 20.43
C ASN A 243 0.86 2.61 19.80
N PHE A 244 -0.10 3.26 20.46
CA PHE A 244 -1.42 3.48 19.87
C PHE A 244 -1.33 4.37 18.62
N ALA A 245 -0.39 5.32 18.59
CA ALA A 245 -0.14 6.16 17.41
C ALA A 245 0.26 5.34 16.16
N ALA A 246 1.05 4.28 16.33
CA ALA A 246 1.39 3.38 15.22
C ALA A 246 0.15 2.62 14.69
N ILE A 247 -0.77 2.23 15.58
CA ILE A 247 -2.06 1.62 15.19
C ILE A 247 -2.94 2.63 14.45
N GLN A 248 -2.92 3.91 14.84
CA GLN A 248 -3.62 4.97 14.12
C GLN A 248 -3.11 5.13 12.68
N GLY A 249 -1.83 4.91 12.44
CA GLY A 249 -1.27 4.88 11.09
C GLY A 249 -1.85 3.76 10.20
N TRP A 250 -2.30 2.65 10.80
CA TRP A 250 -2.88 1.52 10.05
C TRP A 250 -4.25 1.86 9.44
N ASN A 251 -5.13 2.50 10.20
CA ASN A 251 -6.47 2.84 9.75
C ASN A 251 -6.95 4.15 10.38
N ALA A 252 -7.55 5.03 9.57
CA ALA A 252 -8.02 6.34 10.04
C ALA A 252 -9.27 6.28 10.95
N ALA A 253 -10.02 5.16 10.96
CA ALA A 253 -11.25 5.05 11.73
C ALA A 253 -10.97 4.68 13.20
N GLY A 254 -11.35 5.55 14.14
CA GLY A 254 -11.11 5.37 15.57
C GLY A 254 -11.64 4.04 16.14
N VAL A 255 -12.82 3.59 15.70
CA VAL A 255 -13.38 2.28 16.13
C VAL A 255 -12.51 1.11 15.65
N TYR A 256 -11.89 1.22 14.48
CA TYR A 256 -10.99 0.21 13.95
C TYR A 256 -9.69 0.15 14.75
N GLN A 257 -9.11 1.29 15.07
CA GLN A 257 -7.89 1.43 15.87
C GLN A 257 -8.08 0.81 17.27
N GLN A 258 -9.19 1.18 17.94
CA GLN A 258 -9.51 0.61 19.25
C GLN A 258 -9.76 -0.90 19.19
N ALA A 259 -10.41 -1.40 18.13
CA ALA A 259 -10.62 -2.83 17.95
C ALA A 259 -9.28 -3.59 17.79
N ILE A 260 -8.31 -3.06 16.99
CA ILE A 260 -6.96 -3.65 16.91
C ILE A 260 -6.34 -3.77 18.30
N ALA A 261 -6.35 -2.67 19.07
CA ALA A 261 -5.73 -2.63 20.38
C ALA A 261 -6.37 -3.61 21.36
N ILE A 262 -7.71 -3.66 21.42
CA ILE A 262 -8.45 -4.53 22.35
C ILE A 262 -8.30 -6.02 21.96
N ILE A 263 -8.50 -6.35 20.68
CA ILE A 263 -8.36 -7.73 20.18
C ILE A 263 -6.92 -8.20 20.39
N GLY A 264 -5.94 -7.37 20.02
CA GLY A 264 -4.52 -7.67 20.20
C GLY A 264 -4.17 -7.95 21.65
N LYS A 265 -4.60 -7.10 22.58
CA LYS A 265 -4.37 -7.30 24.03
C LYS A 265 -4.98 -8.61 24.53
N ARG A 266 -6.20 -8.95 24.07
CA ARG A 266 -6.84 -10.23 24.43
C ARG A 266 -6.10 -11.46 23.87
N ILE A 267 -5.41 -11.31 22.74
CA ILE A 267 -4.59 -12.38 22.14
C ILE A 267 -3.26 -12.53 22.88
N ASP A 268 -2.65 -11.43 23.28
CA ASP A 268 -1.34 -11.45 23.98
C ASP A 268 -1.46 -12.01 25.40
N GLY A 269 -2.55 -11.77 26.10
CA GLY A 269 -2.86 -12.23 27.46
C GLY A 269 -3.09 -11.08 28.40
#